data_980ae4faed7f0501d1156b53f0c04e17
#
_entry.id   980ae4faed7f0501d1156b53f0c04e17
#
_cell.length_a   1.000
_cell.length_b   1.000
_cell.length_c   1.000
_cell.angle_alpha   90.00
_cell.angle_beta   90.00
_cell.angle_gamma   90.00
#
_symmetry.space_group_name_H-M   'P 1'
#
loop_
_entity.id
_entity.type
_entity.pdbx_description
1 polymer ?
#
loop_
_entity_poly.entity_id
_entity_poly.type
_entity_poly.pdbx_seq_one_letter_code
_entity_poly.pdbx_strand_id
1 'polypeptide(L)'
;MGPDFLKPKVPLGEKIHCVSFTKEYFYKKNISTEKSQILKDFTQFEDIPIQYMNQVHGNKLETIFSHSSFPIDETDSLFSSTSNLALGVLTADCLPIALSKNDGSEFAILHAGWKGLLSGVIESTLTTFTKGCSDVSAWIGPSISLKNYEVGNDLYESFIDKDDGSESNFIEKGHGKWLFSLHGEAKRILGKYDIN
;
A
#
# COMPACT_ATOMS: atom_id res chain seq x y z
N MET A 1 24.50 0.62 7.63
CA MET A 1 23.28 -0.16 7.88
C MET A 1 22.10 0.79 7.83
N GLY A 2 21.05 0.44 7.10
CA GLY A 2 19.79 1.19 7.08
C GLY A 2 18.99 0.99 8.37
N PRO A 3 17.88 1.73 8.56
CA PRO A 3 16.98 1.52 9.68
C PRO A 3 16.28 0.16 9.59
N ASP A 4 15.97 -0.44 10.73
CA ASP A 4 15.25 -1.73 10.78
C ASP A 4 13.83 -1.60 10.26
N PHE A 5 13.21 -0.44 10.47
CA PHE A 5 11.88 -0.11 9.99
C PHE A 5 11.71 1.40 9.77
N LEU A 6 10.70 1.74 8.98
CA LEU A 6 10.25 3.10 8.73
C LEU A 6 8.86 3.30 9.33
N LYS A 7 8.60 4.49 9.84
CA LYS A 7 7.29 4.89 10.38
C LYS A 7 6.83 6.19 9.74
N PRO A 8 5.52 6.46 9.68
CA PRO A 8 5.02 7.78 9.32
C PRO A 8 5.57 8.84 10.28
N LYS A 9 5.86 10.02 9.76
CA LYS A 9 6.35 11.17 10.58
C LYS A 9 5.26 11.71 11.49
N VAL A 10 4.00 11.58 11.07
CA VAL A 10 2.81 11.96 11.82
C VAL A 10 2.02 10.68 12.06
N PRO A 11 1.44 10.46 13.26
CA PRO A 11 0.58 9.31 13.50
C PRO A 11 -0.55 9.23 12.47
N LEU A 12 -0.82 8.03 11.96
CA LEU A 12 -1.87 7.80 10.98
C LEU A 12 -3.27 7.91 11.60
N GLY A 13 -3.39 7.61 12.87
CA GLY A 13 -4.62 7.71 13.69
C GLY A 13 -4.28 7.47 15.15
N GLU A 14 -5.19 7.80 16.07
CA GLU A 14 -4.98 7.71 17.51
C GLU A 14 -4.69 6.26 17.89
N LYS A 15 -4.54 5.36 17.94
CA LYS A 15 -4.34 3.94 18.31
C LYS A 15 -3.81 3.09 17.16
N ILE A 16 -3.38 3.73 16.07
CA ILE A 16 -2.87 3.02 14.91
C ILE A 16 -1.34 3.04 14.91
N HIS A 17 -0.75 1.87 14.92
CA HIS A 17 0.67 1.67 14.73
C HIS A 17 0.93 1.24 13.29
N CYS A 18 1.65 2.06 12.53
CA CYS A 18 2.03 1.76 11.17
C CYS A 18 3.55 1.66 11.05
N VAL A 19 4.03 0.60 10.40
CA VAL A 19 5.46 0.34 10.25
C VAL A 19 5.74 -0.39 8.94
N SER A 20 6.83 -0.01 8.26
CA SER A 20 7.38 -0.76 7.13
C SER A 20 8.71 -1.36 7.56
N PHE A 21 8.78 -2.67 7.65
CA PHE A 21 10.01 -3.40 7.94
C PHE A 21 10.92 -3.40 6.73
N THR A 22 12.23 -3.24 6.96
CA THR A 22 13.24 -3.33 5.91
C THR A 22 13.88 -4.73 5.92
N LYS A 23 14.63 -5.05 4.88
CA LYS A 23 15.44 -6.28 4.83
C LYS A 23 16.39 -6.42 6.02
N GLU A 24 16.91 -5.29 6.52
CA GLU A 24 17.81 -5.26 7.69
C GLU A 24 17.14 -5.86 8.93
N TYR A 25 15.88 -5.56 9.17
CA TYR A 25 15.12 -6.15 10.29
C TYR A 25 15.07 -7.68 10.19
N PHE A 26 14.73 -8.21 9.03
CA PHE A 26 14.63 -9.66 8.80
C PHE A 26 15.98 -10.35 8.95
N TYR A 27 17.06 -9.76 8.41
CA TYR A 27 18.42 -10.30 8.58
C TYR A 27 18.84 -10.33 10.05
N LYS A 28 18.62 -9.27 10.82
CA LYS A 28 18.96 -9.21 12.25
C LYS A 28 18.17 -10.22 13.08
N LYS A 29 16.94 -10.52 12.69
CA LYS A 29 16.06 -11.50 13.35
C LYS A 29 16.23 -12.92 12.81
N ASN A 30 17.13 -13.12 11.85
CA ASN A 30 17.31 -14.40 11.15
C ASN A 30 16.01 -14.94 10.52
N ILE A 31 15.17 -14.04 10.02
CA ILE A 31 13.93 -14.35 9.29
C ILE A 31 14.23 -14.26 7.80
N SER A 32 13.74 -15.24 7.02
CA SER A 32 13.87 -15.21 5.56
C SER A 32 13.22 -13.97 4.96
N THR A 33 13.79 -13.47 3.86
CA THR A 33 13.20 -12.37 3.07
C THR A 33 12.37 -12.88 1.88
N GLU A 34 12.22 -14.20 1.72
CA GLU A 34 11.36 -14.78 0.70
C GLU A 34 9.90 -14.67 1.10
N LYS A 35 9.03 -14.22 0.16
CA LYS A 35 7.60 -13.99 0.41
C LYS A 35 6.92 -15.20 1.05
N SER A 36 7.14 -16.38 0.52
CA SER A 36 6.53 -17.61 1.02
C SER A 36 6.92 -17.95 2.46
N GLN A 37 8.15 -17.59 2.84
CA GLN A 37 8.66 -17.85 4.18
C GLN A 37 8.22 -16.76 5.17
N ILE A 38 8.16 -15.49 4.74
CA ILE A 38 7.61 -14.41 5.57
C ILE A 38 6.16 -14.73 5.95
N LEU A 39 5.34 -15.16 4.99
CA LEU A 39 3.94 -15.52 5.23
C LEU A 39 3.76 -16.68 6.21
N LYS A 40 4.79 -17.52 6.40
CA LYS A 40 4.77 -18.65 7.35
C LYS A 40 5.33 -18.27 8.71
N ASP A 41 6.43 -17.53 8.74
CA ASP A 41 7.25 -17.36 9.94
C ASP A 41 7.01 -16.02 10.63
N PHE A 42 6.67 -14.96 9.87
CA PHE A 42 6.39 -13.63 10.41
C PHE A 42 4.88 -13.39 10.46
N THR A 43 4.22 -14.10 11.36
CA THR A 43 2.75 -14.11 11.49
C THR A 43 2.23 -13.18 12.56
N GLN A 44 3.12 -12.56 13.36
CA GLN A 44 2.75 -11.65 14.43
C GLN A 44 3.85 -10.61 14.69
N PHE A 45 3.47 -9.48 15.26
CA PHE A 45 4.38 -8.46 15.75
C PHE A 45 3.89 -7.97 17.11
N GLU A 46 4.78 -8.01 18.14
CA GLU A 46 4.43 -7.64 19.52
C GLU A 46 3.15 -8.36 20.02
N ASP A 47 3.05 -9.66 19.77
CA ASP A 47 1.91 -10.53 20.09
C ASP A 47 0.60 -10.21 19.36
N ILE A 48 0.61 -9.28 18.41
CA ILE A 48 -0.54 -8.95 17.56
C ILE A 48 -0.46 -9.79 16.28
N PRO A 49 -1.48 -10.62 15.96
CA PRO A 49 -1.49 -11.41 14.75
C PRO A 49 -1.57 -10.53 13.50
N ILE A 50 -0.86 -10.95 12.43
CA ILE A 50 -0.83 -10.23 11.17
C ILE A 50 -1.64 -10.99 10.12
N GLN A 51 -2.68 -10.36 9.60
CA GLN A 51 -3.40 -10.88 8.44
C GLN A 51 -2.73 -10.41 7.15
N TYR A 52 -2.29 -11.35 6.35
CA TYR A 52 -1.71 -11.12 5.02
C TYR A 52 -2.70 -11.40 3.89
N MET A 53 -2.29 -11.01 2.68
CA MET A 53 -3.00 -11.27 1.43
C MET A 53 -2.05 -11.84 0.36
N ASN A 54 -2.59 -12.66 -0.55
CA ASN A 54 -1.94 -13.10 -1.77
C ASN A 54 -2.22 -12.10 -2.88
N GLN A 55 -1.30 -11.14 -3.06
CA GLN A 55 -1.41 -10.01 -3.97
C GLN A 55 -1.30 -10.46 -5.43
N VAL A 56 -2.17 -9.93 -6.28
CA VAL A 56 -2.26 -10.21 -7.72
C VAL A 56 -2.13 -8.95 -8.59
N HIS A 57 -1.83 -7.79 -7.97
CA HIS A 57 -1.75 -6.47 -8.61
C HIS A 57 -3.11 -5.99 -9.15
N GLY A 58 -4.19 -6.41 -8.52
CA GLY A 58 -5.57 -6.02 -8.81
C GLY A 58 -6.07 -4.86 -7.94
N ASN A 59 -7.39 -4.79 -7.80
CA ASN A 59 -8.07 -3.81 -6.96
C ASN A 59 -9.09 -4.45 -5.99
N LYS A 60 -9.06 -5.79 -5.86
CA LYS A 60 -9.95 -6.49 -4.94
C LYS A 60 -9.59 -6.14 -3.50
N LEU A 61 -10.63 -5.84 -2.74
CA LEU A 61 -10.59 -5.56 -1.31
C LEU A 61 -11.33 -6.65 -0.55
N GLU A 62 -10.81 -6.99 0.64
CA GLU A 62 -11.50 -7.85 1.60
C GLU A 62 -11.56 -7.20 2.98
N THR A 63 -12.72 -7.34 3.63
CA THR A 63 -12.92 -6.87 5.01
C THR A 63 -12.60 -7.98 6.00
N ILE A 64 -11.72 -7.68 6.96
CA ILE A 64 -11.20 -8.65 7.92
C ILE A 64 -11.82 -8.39 9.28
N PHE A 65 -12.57 -9.37 9.78
CA PHE A 65 -13.21 -9.34 11.09
C PHE A 65 -12.44 -10.16 12.16
N SER A 66 -11.59 -11.08 11.71
CA SER A 66 -10.73 -11.90 12.57
C SER A 66 -9.52 -12.41 11.79
N HIS A 67 -8.45 -12.75 12.51
CA HIS A 67 -7.26 -13.34 11.92
C HIS A 67 -7.53 -14.73 11.34
N SER A 68 -6.98 -15.01 10.17
CA SER A 68 -6.88 -16.31 9.53
C SER A 68 -5.41 -16.74 9.45
N SER A 69 -5.14 -18.03 9.68
CA SER A 69 -3.79 -18.59 9.51
C SER A 69 -3.31 -18.61 8.06
N PHE A 70 -4.20 -18.34 7.11
CA PHE A 70 -3.88 -18.30 5.68
C PHE A 70 -4.02 -16.87 5.15
N PRO A 71 -3.16 -16.48 4.19
CA PRO A 71 -3.35 -15.21 3.46
C PRO A 71 -4.70 -15.22 2.72
N ILE A 72 -5.30 -14.04 2.57
CA ILE A 72 -6.53 -13.86 1.78
C ILE A 72 -6.16 -13.89 0.30
N ASP A 73 -6.79 -14.79 -0.46
CA ASP A 73 -6.46 -15.02 -1.86
C ASP A 73 -6.92 -13.90 -2.80
N GLU A 74 -6.12 -13.70 -3.85
CA GLU A 74 -6.41 -12.78 -4.98
C GLU A 74 -6.82 -11.37 -4.55
N THR A 75 -6.16 -10.84 -3.53
CA THR A 75 -6.54 -9.59 -2.87
C THR A 75 -5.35 -8.64 -2.83
N ASP A 76 -5.59 -7.35 -3.07
CA ASP A 76 -4.59 -6.29 -3.03
C ASP A 76 -4.92 -5.18 -2.02
N SER A 77 -6.02 -5.32 -1.28
CA SER A 77 -6.38 -4.43 -0.18
C SER A 77 -7.10 -5.18 0.94
N LEU A 78 -6.70 -4.91 2.19
CA LEU A 78 -7.39 -5.38 3.39
C LEU A 78 -7.89 -4.19 4.19
N PHE A 79 -9.12 -4.30 4.67
CA PHE A 79 -9.75 -3.32 5.56
C PHE A 79 -10.17 -4.01 6.86
N SER A 80 -10.11 -3.30 7.98
CA SER A 80 -10.63 -3.80 9.27
C SER A 80 -11.05 -2.67 10.20
N SER A 81 -11.97 -3.00 11.10
CA SER A 81 -12.31 -2.23 12.30
C SER A 81 -12.05 -3.04 13.60
N THR A 82 -11.33 -4.15 13.48
CA THR A 82 -11.06 -5.07 14.60
C THR A 82 -9.80 -4.63 15.35
N SER A 83 -9.89 -4.44 16.66
CA SER A 83 -8.75 -4.15 17.52
C SER A 83 -7.86 -5.38 17.72
N ASN A 84 -6.59 -5.17 18.07
CA ASN A 84 -5.58 -6.22 18.27
C ASN A 84 -5.39 -7.13 17.05
N LEU A 85 -5.49 -6.55 15.88
CA LEU A 85 -5.22 -7.19 14.58
C LEU A 85 -4.33 -6.27 13.76
N ALA A 86 -3.25 -6.80 13.19
CA ALA A 86 -2.44 -6.12 12.20
C ALA A 86 -2.81 -6.59 10.78
N LEU A 87 -2.75 -5.69 9.82
CA LEU A 87 -2.86 -5.99 8.39
C LEU A 87 -1.48 -5.88 7.76
N GLY A 88 -1.08 -6.86 6.96
CA GLY A 88 0.24 -6.94 6.36
C GLY A 88 0.22 -6.98 4.84
N VAL A 89 1.14 -6.25 4.22
CA VAL A 89 1.41 -6.26 2.78
C VAL A 89 2.90 -6.49 2.52
N LEU A 90 3.23 -7.24 1.49
CA LEU A 90 4.61 -7.48 1.08
C LEU A 90 4.90 -6.74 -0.22
N THR A 91 5.86 -5.81 -0.18
CA THR A 91 6.25 -5.02 -1.34
C THR A 91 7.77 -5.05 -1.54
N ALA A 92 8.20 -4.94 -2.80
CA ALA A 92 9.58 -4.64 -3.16
C ALA A 92 9.62 -3.26 -3.82
N ASP A 93 9.01 -3.12 -4.99
CA ASP A 93 8.99 -1.89 -5.79
C ASP A 93 7.62 -1.19 -5.78
N CYS A 94 6.52 -1.96 -5.61
CA CYS A 94 5.17 -1.41 -5.51
C CYS A 94 4.96 -0.62 -4.21
N LEU A 95 4.01 0.30 -4.20
CA LEU A 95 3.65 1.10 -3.03
C LEU A 95 2.85 0.28 -2.00
N PRO A 96 3.26 0.24 -0.74
CA PRO A 96 2.35 0.00 0.37
C PRO A 96 1.67 1.31 0.76
N ILE A 97 0.34 1.31 0.88
CA ILE A 97 -0.41 2.47 1.35
C ILE A 97 -1.24 2.04 2.56
N ALA A 98 -1.04 2.71 3.68
CA ALA A 98 -1.88 2.53 4.86
C ALA A 98 -2.86 3.70 4.98
N LEU A 99 -4.12 3.37 5.27
CA LEU A 99 -5.20 4.32 5.50
C LEU A 99 -5.78 4.09 6.89
N SER A 100 -6.18 5.15 7.56
CA SER A 100 -6.90 5.03 8.83
C SER A 100 -7.78 6.24 9.09
N LYS A 101 -8.89 6.03 9.76
CA LYS A 101 -9.59 7.12 10.43
C LYS A 101 -8.73 7.72 11.53
N ASN A 102 -8.90 9.01 11.77
CA ASN A 102 -8.10 9.74 12.76
C ASN A 102 -8.31 9.20 14.19
N ASP A 103 -9.49 8.68 14.50
CA ASP A 103 -9.81 8.03 15.77
C ASP A 103 -9.30 6.57 15.88
N GLY A 104 -8.75 6.03 14.78
CA GLY A 104 -8.24 4.67 14.69
C GLY A 104 -9.32 3.57 14.65
N SER A 105 -10.59 3.92 14.46
CA SER A 105 -11.70 2.95 14.47
C SER A 105 -11.75 2.06 13.22
N GLU A 106 -11.23 2.55 12.11
CA GLU A 106 -11.20 1.86 10.82
C GLU A 106 -9.83 2.06 10.16
N PHE A 107 -9.27 1.01 9.60
CA PHE A 107 -7.96 1.06 8.96
C PHE A 107 -7.84 0.07 7.81
N ALA A 108 -6.96 0.36 6.87
CA ALA A 108 -6.71 -0.48 5.70
C ALA A 108 -5.22 -0.47 5.32
N ILE A 109 -4.81 -1.50 4.59
CA ILE A 109 -3.51 -1.60 3.93
C ILE A 109 -3.70 -2.03 2.48
N LEU A 110 -3.01 -1.38 1.54
CA LEU A 110 -3.11 -1.66 0.12
C LEU A 110 -1.75 -1.98 -0.48
N HIS A 111 -1.76 -2.85 -1.47
CA HIS A 111 -0.67 -3.05 -2.42
C HIS A 111 -0.98 -2.30 -3.72
N ALA A 112 -0.30 -1.19 -3.95
CA ALA A 112 -0.55 -0.31 -5.08
C ALA A 112 0.63 -0.32 -6.07
N GLY A 113 0.70 -1.35 -6.91
CA GLY A 113 1.48 -1.33 -8.14
C GLY A 113 0.76 -0.53 -9.23
N TRP A 114 1.39 -0.31 -10.39
CA TRP A 114 0.78 0.44 -11.49
C TRP A 114 -0.57 -0.12 -11.95
N LYS A 115 -0.70 -1.46 -12.02
CA LYS A 115 -1.98 -2.12 -12.38
C LYS A 115 -3.06 -1.84 -11.34
N GLY A 116 -2.73 -1.94 -10.05
CA GLY A 116 -3.64 -1.63 -8.96
C GLY A 116 -4.09 -0.17 -8.98
N LEU A 117 -3.17 0.78 -9.19
CA LEU A 117 -3.50 2.21 -9.34
C LEU A 117 -4.41 2.44 -10.55
N LEU A 118 -4.06 1.83 -11.69
CA LEU A 118 -4.86 1.95 -12.91
C LEU A 118 -6.25 1.33 -12.75
N SER A 119 -6.38 0.21 -12.05
CA SER A 119 -7.68 -0.45 -11.80
C SER A 119 -8.47 0.12 -10.63
N GLY A 120 -7.93 1.09 -9.87
CA GLY A 120 -8.64 1.80 -8.82
C GLY A 120 -8.58 1.14 -7.44
N VAL A 121 -7.44 0.58 -7.03
CA VAL A 121 -7.27 -0.05 -5.71
C VAL A 121 -7.46 0.94 -4.56
N ILE A 122 -7.04 2.20 -4.72
CA ILE A 122 -7.24 3.25 -3.71
C ILE A 122 -8.73 3.57 -3.61
N GLU A 123 -9.36 3.86 -4.74
CA GLU A 123 -10.76 4.23 -4.82
C GLU A 123 -11.65 3.12 -4.23
N SER A 124 -11.41 1.86 -4.60
CA SER A 124 -12.19 0.74 -4.07
C SER A 124 -12.03 0.61 -2.56
N THR A 125 -10.83 0.83 -2.02
CA THR A 125 -10.58 0.78 -0.58
C THR A 125 -11.27 1.92 0.16
N LEU A 126 -11.27 3.13 -0.38
CA LEU A 126 -11.90 4.29 0.25
C LEU A 126 -13.42 4.15 0.38
N THR A 127 -14.07 3.37 -0.50
CA THR A 127 -15.53 3.13 -0.41
C THR A 127 -15.94 2.36 0.84
N THR A 128 -15.02 1.69 1.54
CA THR A 128 -15.33 0.90 2.75
C THR A 128 -15.39 1.72 4.02
N PHE A 129 -14.76 2.90 4.04
CA PHE A 129 -14.75 3.76 5.23
C PHE A 129 -16.14 4.33 5.49
N THR A 130 -16.63 4.11 6.71
CA THR A 130 -17.96 4.61 7.13
C THR A 130 -17.94 6.14 7.20
N LYS A 131 -19.04 6.79 6.82
CA LYS A 131 -19.18 8.25 6.76
C LYS A 131 -18.23 8.97 5.79
N GLY A 132 -17.63 8.23 4.83
CA GLY A 132 -16.73 8.80 3.83
C GLY A 132 -15.29 9.05 4.32
N CYS A 133 -14.55 9.89 3.59
CA CYS A 133 -13.11 10.03 3.74
C CYS A 133 -12.64 11.26 4.52
N SER A 134 -13.55 12.11 5.01
CA SER A 134 -13.21 13.43 5.60
C SER A 134 -12.32 13.36 6.84
N ASP A 135 -12.27 12.22 7.52
CA ASP A 135 -11.47 11.96 8.71
C ASP A 135 -10.45 10.82 8.49
N VAL A 136 -10.15 10.51 7.22
CA VAL A 136 -9.16 9.49 6.84
C VAL A 136 -7.80 10.14 6.58
N SER A 137 -6.77 9.56 7.16
CA SER A 137 -5.36 9.90 6.90
C SER A 137 -4.67 8.77 6.13
N ALA A 138 -3.68 9.12 5.30
CA ALA A 138 -2.90 8.17 4.51
C ALA A 138 -1.41 8.24 4.84
N TRP A 139 -0.75 7.08 4.79
CA TRP A 139 0.69 6.98 4.72
C TRP A 139 1.10 6.16 3.51
N ILE A 140 1.84 6.78 2.62
CA ILE A 140 2.44 6.12 1.46
C ILE A 140 3.85 5.68 1.88
N GLY A 141 4.07 4.37 1.95
CA GLY A 141 5.34 3.80 2.36
C GLY A 141 6.39 3.77 1.23
N PRO A 142 7.56 3.16 1.48
CA PRO A 142 8.66 3.13 0.53
C PRO A 142 8.33 2.28 -0.71
N SER A 143 8.78 2.77 -1.87
CA SER A 143 8.63 2.09 -3.16
C SER A 143 9.75 2.46 -4.12
N ILE A 144 9.72 1.95 -5.35
CA ILE A 144 10.58 2.40 -6.43
C ILE A 144 10.41 3.91 -6.66
N SER A 145 11.54 4.63 -6.78
CA SER A 145 11.50 6.07 -7.01
C SER A 145 11.27 6.39 -8.48
N LEU A 146 10.68 7.56 -8.76
CA LEU A 146 10.46 8.09 -10.12
C LEU A 146 11.69 7.90 -11.04
N LYS A 147 12.88 8.24 -10.58
CA LYS A 147 14.11 8.20 -11.38
C LYS A 147 14.57 6.78 -11.76
N ASN A 148 14.05 5.77 -11.09
CA ASN A 148 14.40 4.36 -11.31
C ASN A 148 13.27 3.56 -11.98
N TYR A 149 12.11 4.17 -12.22
CA TYR A 149 10.96 3.48 -12.76
C TYR A 149 10.66 3.92 -14.18
N GLU A 150 11.38 3.32 -15.14
CA GLU A 150 11.16 3.50 -16.56
C GLU A 150 10.03 2.59 -17.07
N VAL A 151 9.10 3.15 -17.83
CA VAL A 151 7.92 2.49 -18.40
C VAL A 151 7.79 2.77 -19.89
N GLY A 152 6.98 1.98 -20.59
CA GLY A 152 6.67 2.18 -22.00
C GLY A 152 5.54 3.17 -22.24
N ASN A 153 5.35 3.52 -23.53
CA ASN A 153 4.29 4.42 -23.98
C ASN A 153 2.90 3.83 -23.73
N ASP A 154 2.77 2.51 -23.82
CA ASP A 154 1.54 1.77 -23.54
C ASP A 154 1.00 2.01 -22.11
N LEU A 155 1.89 2.04 -21.14
CA LEU A 155 1.51 2.36 -19.77
C LEU A 155 1.13 3.83 -19.63
N TYR A 156 1.90 4.75 -20.23
CA TYR A 156 1.58 6.18 -20.24
C TYR A 156 0.19 6.42 -20.81
N GLU A 157 -0.09 5.92 -22.02
CA GLU A 157 -1.40 6.06 -22.68
C GLU A 157 -2.53 5.51 -21.82
N SER A 158 -2.34 4.33 -21.19
CA SER A 158 -3.37 3.72 -20.32
C SER A 158 -3.76 4.61 -19.14
N PHE A 159 -2.80 5.35 -18.56
CA PHE A 159 -3.09 6.28 -17.46
C PHE A 159 -3.75 7.56 -17.97
N ILE A 160 -3.32 8.11 -19.11
CA ILE A 160 -3.88 9.33 -19.68
C ILE A 160 -5.32 9.09 -20.17
N ASP A 161 -5.58 7.96 -20.81
CA ASP A 161 -6.93 7.58 -21.24
C ASP A 161 -7.92 7.44 -20.08
N LYS A 162 -7.43 6.95 -18.93
CA LYS A 162 -8.25 6.88 -17.71
C LYS A 162 -8.47 8.26 -17.10
N ASP A 163 -7.43 9.09 -17.03
CA ASP A 163 -7.41 10.38 -16.33
C ASP A 163 -6.18 11.21 -16.74
N ASP A 164 -6.40 12.23 -17.52
CA ASP A 164 -5.35 13.12 -18.05
C ASP A 164 -4.53 13.84 -16.97
N GLY A 165 -5.08 14.02 -15.78
CA GLY A 165 -4.34 14.56 -14.61
C GLY A 165 -3.14 13.68 -14.20
N SER A 166 -3.06 12.44 -14.66
CA SER A 166 -1.91 11.55 -14.44
C SER A 166 -0.64 12.02 -15.16
N GLU A 167 -0.75 12.85 -16.21
CA GLU A 167 0.39 13.36 -17.00
C GLU A 167 1.47 13.97 -16.12
N SER A 168 1.09 14.69 -15.09
CA SER A 168 2.03 15.35 -14.14
C SER A 168 2.96 14.36 -13.41
N ASN A 169 2.66 13.08 -13.42
CA ASN A 169 3.43 12.02 -12.78
C ASN A 169 4.37 11.27 -13.74
N PHE A 170 4.44 11.71 -15.01
CA PHE A 170 5.31 11.17 -16.03
C PHE A 170 6.36 12.17 -16.49
N ILE A 171 7.57 11.70 -16.79
CA ILE A 171 8.64 12.48 -17.41
C ILE A 171 9.11 11.75 -18.66
N GLU A 172 8.97 12.36 -19.82
CA GLU A 172 9.40 11.78 -21.08
C GLU A 172 10.92 11.59 -21.14
N LYS A 173 11.35 10.43 -21.61
CA LYS A 173 12.76 10.07 -21.85
C LYS A 173 13.12 9.99 -23.32
N GLY A 174 12.14 10.11 -24.21
CA GLY A 174 12.28 9.89 -25.65
C GLY A 174 12.13 8.39 -26.02
N HIS A 175 12.01 8.15 -27.31
CA HIS A 175 11.85 6.80 -27.87
C HIS A 175 10.70 5.98 -27.28
N GLY A 176 9.60 6.63 -26.89
CA GLY A 176 8.44 5.96 -26.28
C GLY A 176 8.70 5.45 -24.86
N LYS A 177 9.67 6.04 -24.16
CA LYS A 177 10.00 5.74 -22.76
C LYS A 177 9.69 6.91 -21.85
N TRP A 178 9.23 6.57 -20.65
CA TRP A 178 8.81 7.51 -19.63
C TRP A 178 9.37 7.11 -18.27
N LEU A 179 9.61 8.06 -17.39
CA LEU A 179 9.76 7.80 -15.95
C LEU A 179 8.42 8.04 -15.30
N PHE A 180 7.97 7.10 -14.46
CA PHE A 180 6.66 7.17 -13.80
C PHE A 180 6.79 7.24 -12.28
N SER A 181 6.02 8.13 -11.67
CA SER A 181 5.93 8.29 -10.22
C SER A 181 4.71 7.58 -9.66
N LEU A 182 4.87 6.34 -9.17
CA LEU A 182 3.82 5.67 -8.40
C LEU A 182 3.35 6.51 -7.21
N HIS A 183 4.31 7.12 -6.50
CA HIS A 183 4.05 7.98 -5.33
C HIS A 183 3.24 9.23 -5.69
N GLY A 184 3.63 9.91 -6.77
CA GLY A 184 2.91 11.08 -7.28
C GLY A 184 1.49 10.73 -7.68
N GLU A 185 1.30 9.61 -8.37
CA GLU A 185 -0.02 9.15 -8.80
C GLU A 185 -0.91 8.77 -7.63
N ALA A 186 -0.41 8.00 -6.66
CA ALA A 186 -1.16 7.68 -5.46
C ALA A 186 -1.57 8.93 -4.68
N LYS A 187 -0.63 9.89 -4.52
CA LYS A 187 -0.92 11.17 -3.87
C LYS A 187 -1.98 11.99 -4.63
N ARG A 188 -1.91 12.02 -5.96
CA ARG A 188 -2.92 12.68 -6.79
C ARG A 188 -4.30 12.07 -6.60
N ILE A 189 -4.39 10.74 -6.60
CA ILE A 189 -5.66 10.02 -6.39
C ILE A 189 -6.23 10.32 -5.00
N LEU A 190 -5.41 10.19 -3.94
CA LEU A 190 -5.82 10.50 -2.56
C LEU A 190 -6.29 11.95 -2.41
N GLY A 191 -5.62 12.89 -3.08
CA GLY A 191 -5.98 14.31 -3.07
C GLY A 191 -7.38 14.61 -3.64
N LYS A 192 -7.92 13.77 -4.54
CA LYS A 192 -9.32 13.89 -5.02
C LYS A 192 -10.35 13.62 -3.92
N TYR A 193 -9.95 12.98 -2.84
CA TYR A 193 -10.77 12.67 -1.67
C TYR A 193 -10.39 13.52 -0.45
N ASP A 194 -9.63 14.62 -0.66
CA ASP A 194 -9.13 15.52 0.40
C ASP A 194 -8.24 14.83 1.44
N ILE A 195 -7.63 13.70 1.08
CA ILE A 195 -6.71 12.93 1.93
C ILE A 195 -5.27 13.39 1.65
N ASN A 196 -4.59 13.88 2.70
CA ASN A 196 -3.23 14.41 2.68
C ASN A 196 -2.20 13.47 3.33
#